data_44b2db775916e66a5d2f22c824e9db6f
#
_entry.id   44b2db775916e66a5d2f22c824e9db6f
#
_cell.length_a   1.000
_cell.length_b   1.000
_cell.length_c   1.000
_cell.angle_alpha   90.00
_cell.angle_beta   90.00
_cell.angle_gamma   90.00
#
_symmetry.space_group_name_H-M   'P 1'
#
loop_
_entity.id
_entity.type
_entity.pdbx_description
1 polymer ?
#
loop_
_entity_poly.entity_id
_entity_poly.type
_entity_poly.pdbx_seq_one_letter_code
_entity_poly.pdbx_strand_id
1 'polypeptide(L)'
;LPEEYRGNFRCNDEELNRIWEVGAYTMHLTTREFFIDGIKRDRWVWSGDAIQSYLMNYYLFFDNESVKRTIWLLRGKDPVTSHSNTIMDYTFYWFLSVYDYYMYSGDRHFVNQLYPRMQTMMDYVLGRTNKNGMVEGMTGDWVFVDWADGYLDKKGELSFEQILFCRSLETMALCAELVGDANGKQKYEKLAAALKAKLEPAFWNNQKQAFVHNCVNGQQSDAVTRYANMFSVFFQYLNEDKQQAIKQSVLLNDSILKITTPYMRFYELEALCALGEQDAVMKEMKAYWGGMLKEGATSFWEKYNPEETGTQHLAMYGRPYGKSLCHAWGASPIYLLGKYYLGVKPVKEGYKEFAIAPVLGGLKWMEGTVPTPNGNIHVYMNSKTMKVKATEGKGYLTIKSRRPPKANIGTPEKVSEGVW
;
A
#
# COMPACT_ATOMS: atom_id res chain seq x y z
N LEU A 1 20.85 11.29 -4.72
CA LEU A 1 19.63 12.04 -5.11
C LEU A 1 19.03 11.36 -6.31
N PRO A 2 17.70 11.19 -6.35
CA PRO A 2 17.03 10.69 -7.54
C PRO A 2 17.28 11.68 -8.68
N GLU A 3 17.70 11.15 -9.81
CA GLU A 3 18.21 11.97 -10.89
C GLU A 3 17.12 12.35 -11.89
N GLU A 4 16.18 11.45 -12.16
CA GLU A 4 15.19 11.65 -13.19
C GLU A 4 13.80 11.13 -12.79
N TYR A 5 12.77 11.90 -13.09
CA TYR A 5 11.39 11.47 -13.01
C TYR A 5 11.04 10.67 -14.27
N ARG A 6 11.17 9.34 -14.20
CA ARG A 6 10.82 8.44 -15.30
C ARG A 6 9.31 8.31 -15.47
N GLY A 7 8.58 8.36 -14.35
CA GLY A 7 7.12 8.40 -14.31
C GLY A 7 6.58 9.81 -14.35
N ASN A 8 5.38 9.98 -14.88
CA ASN A 8 4.64 11.24 -14.86
C ASN A 8 3.14 11.01 -14.94
N PHE A 9 2.37 12.03 -14.54
CA PHE A 9 0.93 12.09 -14.68
C PHE A 9 0.50 13.51 -15.01
N ARG A 10 -0.45 13.65 -15.91
CA ARG A 10 -1.06 14.92 -16.27
C ARG A 10 -2.52 14.74 -16.67
N CYS A 11 -3.36 15.72 -16.38
CA CYS A 11 -4.78 15.69 -16.72
C CYS A 11 -5.34 17.11 -16.90
N ASN A 12 -6.64 17.19 -17.16
CA ASN A 12 -7.33 18.50 -17.31
C ASN A 12 -7.61 19.20 -15.98
N ASP A 13 -7.28 18.65 -14.84
CA ASP A 13 -7.50 19.22 -13.50
C ASP A 13 -6.18 19.74 -12.91
N GLU A 14 -6.01 21.05 -12.85
CA GLU A 14 -4.75 21.65 -12.41
C GLU A 14 -4.46 21.45 -10.92
N GLU A 15 -5.49 21.32 -10.07
CA GLU A 15 -5.29 20.98 -8.65
C GLU A 15 -4.68 19.58 -8.52
N LEU A 16 -5.17 18.62 -9.31
CA LEU A 16 -4.63 17.27 -9.31
C LEU A 16 -3.22 17.19 -9.91
N ASN A 17 -2.94 17.96 -10.95
CA ASN A 17 -1.58 18.11 -11.49
C ASN A 17 -0.63 18.62 -10.40
N ARG A 18 -1.07 19.62 -9.65
CA ARG A 18 -0.28 20.19 -8.55
C ARG A 18 -0.10 19.20 -7.39
N ILE A 19 -1.10 18.41 -7.06
CA ILE A 19 -0.99 17.32 -6.07
C ILE A 19 0.09 16.31 -6.50
N TRP A 20 0.09 15.90 -7.76
CA TRP A 20 1.13 15.00 -8.28
C TRP A 20 2.53 15.63 -8.22
N GLU A 21 2.69 16.88 -8.66
CA GLU A 21 3.98 17.59 -8.64
C GLU A 21 4.56 17.72 -7.23
N VAL A 22 3.75 18.12 -6.25
CA VAL A 22 4.17 18.26 -4.85
C VAL A 22 4.48 16.90 -4.24
N GLY A 23 3.74 15.84 -4.61
CA GLY A 23 4.05 14.46 -4.25
C GLY A 23 5.42 14.04 -4.79
N ALA A 24 5.68 14.27 -6.08
CA ALA A 24 6.96 13.96 -6.72
C ALA A 24 8.12 14.72 -6.06
N TYR A 25 7.92 15.98 -5.74
CA TYR A 25 8.92 16.78 -5.02
C TYR A 25 9.14 16.28 -3.58
N THR A 26 8.08 15.86 -2.89
CA THR A 26 8.20 15.25 -1.56
C THR A 26 9.06 13.98 -1.61
N MET A 27 8.80 13.10 -2.57
CA MET A 27 9.61 11.90 -2.80
C MET A 27 11.06 12.23 -3.16
N HIS A 28 11.28 13.26 -4.00
CA HIS A 28 12.63 13.72 -4.34
C HIS A 28 13.42 14.14 -3.10
N LEU A 29 12.79 14.88 -2.18
CA LEU A 29 13.44 15.34 -0.95
C LEU A 29 13.73 14.21 0.04
N THR A 30 12.93 13.16 0.06
CA THR A 30 13.02 12.04 1.01
C THR A 30 13.74 10.80 0.48
N THR A 31 14.07 10.77 -0.82
CA THR A 31 14.88 9.72 -1.43
C THR A 31 16.33 10.11 -1.42
N ARG A 32 17.17 9.31 -0.75
CA ARG A 32 18.62 9.50 -0.61
C ARG A 32 19.33 8.22 -1.04
N GLU A 33 20.38 7.81 -0.33
CA GLU A 33 20.90 6.44 -0.44
C GLU A 33 19.89 5.40 0.02
N PHE A 34 18.98 5.83 0.91
CA PHE A 34 17.85 5.09 1.43
C PHE A 34 16.58 5.94 1.29
N PHE A 35 15.42 5.31 1.40
CA PHE A 35 14.16 6.01 1.56
C PHE A 35 13.98 6.38 3.04
N ILE A 36 14.05 7.67 3.34
CA ILE A 36 13.85 8.19 4.70
C ILE A 36 12.42 8.69 4.90
N ASP A 37 11.95 8.67 6.13
CA ASP A 37 10.62 9.14 6.53
C ASP A 37 10.36 10.60 6.19
N GLY A 38 11.29 11.49 6.57
CA GLY A 38 11.16 12.92 6.35
C GLY A 38 12.48 13.67 6.52
N ILE A 39 12.52 14.93 6.04
CA ILE A 39 13.73 15.74 6.09
C ILE A 39 13.91 16.54 7.37
N LYS A 40 12.83 16.74 8.14
CA LYS A 40 12.86 17.48 9.41
C LYS A 40 13.20 16.55 10.57
N ARG A 41 12.52 15.41 10.64
CA ARG A 41 12.51 14.44 11.72
C ARG A 41 11.95 13.12 11.16
N ASP A 42 12.37 11.95 11.49
CA ASP A 42 13.57 11.61 12.24
C ASP A 42 14.80 11.59 11.33
N ARG A 43 14.61 11.73 10.03
CA ARG A 43 15.61 11.54 8.96
C ARG A 43 16.19 10.14 9.00
N TRP A 44 15.32 9.17 9.25
CA TRP A 44 15.66 7.79 9.47
C TRP A 44 14.87 6.86 8.53
N VAL A 45 15.22 5.60 8.55
CA VAL A 45 14.57 4.57 7.75
C VAL A 45 13.62 3.78 8.63
N TRP A 46 12.32 3.90 8.34
CA TRP A 46 11.25 3.19 9.01
C TRP A 46 10.54 2.26 8.03
N SER A 47 10.29 0.99 8.42
CA SER A 47 9.79 -0.02 7.48
C SER A 47 8.39 0.29 6.95
N GLY A 48 7.50 0.81 7.80
CA GLY A 48 6.16 1.21 7.38
C GLY A 48 6.14 2.38 6.39
N ASP A 49 7.08 3.33 6.54
CA ASP A 49 7.27 4.45 5.61
C ASP A 49 7.90 3.98 4.30
N ALA A 50 8.90 3.11 4.44
CA ALA A 50 9.73 2.67 3.32
C ALA A 50 8.94 1.85 2.30
N ILE A 51 8.03 0.95 2.74
CA ILE A 51 7.20 0.16 1.80
C ILE A 51 6.36 1.08 0.90
N GLN A 52 5.76 2.12 1.46
CA GLN A 52 5.00 3.08 0.68
C GLN A 52 5.89 3.88 -0.28
N SER A 53 7.08 4.27 0.20
CA SER A 53 8.07 4.94 -0.64
C SER A 53 8.51 4.07 -1.82
N TYR A 54 8.67 2.74 -1.64
CA TYR A 54 8.97 1.82 -2.74
C TYR A 54 7.82 1.76 -3.75
N LEU A 55 6.58 1.68 -3.29
CA LEU A 55 5.41 1.65 -4.16
C LEU A 55 5.30 2.94 -4.98
N MET A 56 5.53 4.10 -4.39
CA MET A 56 5.57 5.38 -5.09
C MET A 56 6.77 5.47 -6.06
N ASN A 57 7.94 4.96 -5.65
CA ASN A 57 9.14 4.90 -6.47
C ASN A 57 8.92 4.13 -7.78
N TYR A 58 8.15 3.05 -7.76
CA TYR A 58 7.84 2.28 -8.98
C TYR A 58 7.00 3.06 -10.00
N TYR A 59 6.37 4.16 -9.61
CA TYR A 59 5.62 5.05 -10.50
C TYR A 59 6.31 6.40 -10.74
N LEU A 60 7.51 6.60 -10.18
CA LEU A 60 8.24 7.87 -10.28
C LEU A 60 9.66 7.70 -10.78
N PHE A 61 10.57 7.17 -9.97
CA PHE A 61 12.00 7.02 -10.31
C PHE A 61 12.33 5.63 -10.87
N PHE A 62 11.73 4.61 -10.31
CA PHE A 62 12.06 3.21 -10.50
C PHE A 62 13.50 2.88 -10.09
N ASP A 63 13.96 3.46 -8.98
CA ASP A 63 15.28 3.20 -8.40
C ASP A 63 15.27 1.93 -7.56
N ASN A 64 15.65 0.81 -8.16
CA ASN A 64 15.73 -0.49 -7.50
C ASN A 64 16.91 -0.59 -6.53
N GLU A 65 17.99 0.15 -6.74
CA GLU A 65 19.18 0.07 -5.88
C GLU A 65 18.92 0.67 -4.51
N SER A 66 18.22 1.81 -4.44
CA SER A 66 17.82 2.40 -3.16
C SER A 66 16.80 1.51 -2.44
N VAL A 67 15.89 0.83 -3.15
CA VAL A 67 14.96 -0.14 -2.56
C VAL A 67 15.71 -1.30 -1.93
N LYS A 68 16.63 -1.95 -2.66
CA LYS A 68 17.44 -3.07 -2.15
C LYS A 68 18.23 -2.69 -0.90
N ARG A 69 18.93 -1.55 -0.95
CA ARG A 69 19.70 -1.05 0.19
C ARG A 69 18.82 -0.81 1.42
N THR A 70 17.64 -0.24 1.22
CA THR A 70 16.70 0.06 2.30
C THR A 70 16.11 -1.22 2.90
N ILE A 71 15.68 -2.19 2.09
CA ILE A 71 15.20 -3.50 2.56
C ILE A 71 16.30 -4.22 3.35
N TRP A 72 17.52 -4.20 2.84
CA TRP A 72 18.67 -4.84 3.50
C TRP A 72 19.00 -4.21 4.85
N LEU A 73 19.00 -2.88 4.93
CA LEU A 73 19.26 -2.13 6.15
C LEU A 73 18.19 -2.42 7.23
N LEU A 74 16.91 -2.38 6.85
CA LEU A 74 15.78 -2.57 7.75
C LEU A 74 15.71 -3.97 8.38
N ARG A 75 16.32 -4.97 7.74
CA ARG A 75 16.43 -6.31 8.32
C ARG A 75 17.25 -6.32 9.62
N GLY A 76 18.17 -5.40 9.81
CA GLY A 76 19.05 -5.37 10.97
C GLY A 76 20.09 -6.50 10.98
N LYS A 77 20.63 -6.82 12.16
CA LYS A 77 21.69 -7.83 12.37
C LYS A 77 21.11 -9.17 12.82
N ASP A 78 21.91 -10.24 12.68
CA ASP A 78 21.68 -11.52 13.34
C ASP A 78 22.52 -11.61 14.62
N PRO A 79 22.04 -12.33 15.67
CA PRO A 79 20.70 -12.91 15.78
C PRO A 79 19.61 -11.84 15.86
N VAL A 80 18.38 -12.18 15.37
CA VAL A 80 17.23 -11.30 15.51
C VAL A 80 16.77 -11.26 16.95
N THR A 81 16.74 -10.08 17.53
CA THR A 81 16.38 -9.87 18.95
C THR A 81 15.18 -8.92 19.14
N SER A 82 14.71 -8.30 18.05
CA SER A 82 13.57 -7.38 18.07
C SER A 82 12.88 -7.35 16.70
N HIS A 83 11.67 -6.84 16.69
CA HIS A 83 10.99 -6.47 15.45
C HIS A 83 11.76 -5.39 14.68
N SER A 84 11.51 -5.28 13.37
CA SER A 84 12.03 -4.19 12.53
C SER A 84 11.65 -2.84 13.16
N ASN A 85 12.62 -1.96 13.37
CA ASN A 85 12.41 -0.70 14.10
C ASN A 85 11.78 -0.85 15.50
N THR A 86 11.82 -2.04 16.13
CA THR A 86 11.12 -2.40 17.37
C THR A 86 9.58 -2.40 17.28
N ILE A 87 9.03 -2.26 16.09
CA ILE A 87 7.60 -2.17 15.81
C ILE A 87 7.11 -3.46 15.16
N MET A 88 6.06 -4.07 15.71
CA MET A 88 5.58 -5.38 15.29
C MET A 88 5.04 -5.34 13.84
N ASP A 89 4.12 -4.45 13.54
CA ASP A 89 3.55 -4.25 12.21
C ASP A 89 4.63 -3.88 11.16
N TYR A 90 5.68 -3.16 11.54
CA TYR A 90 6.79 -2.81 10.64
C TYR A 90 7.60 -4.01 10.19
N THR A 91 7.66 -5.07 10.98
CA THR A 91 8.23 -6.36 10.56
C THR A 91 7.42 -6.98 9.42
N PHE A 92 6.09 -6.93 9.51
CA PHE A 92 5.22 -7.46 8.45
C PHE A 92 5.34 -6.63 7.16
N TYR A 93 5.36 -5.31 7.26
CA TYR A 93 5.61 -4.44 6.10
C TYR A 93 6.96 -4.71 5.46
N TRP A 94 7.98 -5.07 6.23
CA TRP A 94 9.26 -5.48 5.68
C TRP A 94 9.14 -6.74 4.80
N PHE A 95 8.37 -7.75 5.21
CA PHE A 95 8.11 -8.92 4.36
C PHE A 95 7.33 -8.55 3.10
N LEU A 96 6.29 -7.74 3.24
CA LEU A 96 5.47 -7.28 2.12
C LEU A 96 6.30 -6.51 1.10
N SER A 97 7.27 -5.70 1.55
CA SER A 97 8.15 -4.96 0.65
C SER A 97 9.03 -5.87 -0.20
N VAL A 98 9.41 -7.06 0.27
CA VAL A 98 10.13 -8.05 -0.53
C VAL A 98 9.24 -8.64 -1.63
N TYR A 99 7.97 -8.91 -1.32
CA TYR A 99 6.99 -9.33 -2.32
C TYR A 99 6.83 -8.27 -3.41
N ASP A 100 6.60 -7.01 -3.03
CA ASP A 100 6.40 -5.91 -3.97
C ASP A 100 7.66 -5.68 -4.80
N TYR A 101 8.84 -5.69 -4.17
CA TYR A 101 10.10 -5.56 -4.89
C TYR A 101 10.25 -6.62 -5.99
N TYR A 102 9.97 -7.89 -5.68
CA TYR A 102 10.03 -8.96 -6.66
C TYR A 102 9.01 -8.78 -7.78
N MET A 103 7.77 -8.43 -7.44
CA MET A 103 6.70 -8.23 -8.43
C MET A 103 7.03 -7.09 -9.40
N TYR A 104 7.54 -5.96 -8.90
CA TYR A 104 7.87 -4.82 -9.76
C TYR A 104 9.18 -4.98 -10.52
N SER A 105 10.22 -5.54 -9.91
CA SER A 105 11.57 -5.64 -10.50
C SER A 105 11.83 -6.94 -11.25
N GLY A 106 11.26 -8.06 -10.80
CA GLY A 106 11.60 -9.40 -11.28
C GLY A 106 12.96 -9.92 -10.77
N ASP A 107 13.59 -9.23 -9.83
CA ASP A 107 14.94 -9.54 -9.33
C ASP A 107 14.95 -10.74 -8.38
N ARG A 108 14.93 -11.93 -8.95
CA ARG A 108 15.08 -13.19 -8.21
C ARG A 108 16.42 -13.31 -7.50
N HIS A 109 17.47 -12.69 -8.04
CA HIS A 109 18.81 -12.78 -7.44
C HIS A 109 18.85 -12.13 -6.05
N PHE A 110 18.27 -10.94 -5.90
CA PHE A 110 18.17 -10.28 -4.60
C PHE A 110 17.33 -11.10 -3.60
N VAL A 111 16.21 -11.70 -4.04
CA VAL A 111 15.40 -12.58 -3.19
C VAL A 111 16.23 -13.76 -2.69
N ASN A 112 17.04 -14.40 -3.56
CA ASN A 112 17.92 -15.51 -3.19
C ASN A 112 18.94 -15.09 -2.11
N GLN A 113 19.52 -13.91 -2.24
CA GLN A 113 20.47 -13.38 -1.26
C GLN A 113 19.83 -13.07 0.09
N LEU A 114 18.58 -12.56 0.06
CA LEU A 114 17.88 -12.11 1.26
C LEU A 114 17.19 -13.26 2.03
N TYR A 115 16.82 -14.34 1.34
CA TYR A 115 15.98 -15.40 1.90
C TYR A 115 16.45 -16.00 3.22
N PRO A 116 17.75 -16.31 3.44
CA PRO A 116 18.21 -16.80 4.76
C PRO A 116 17.92 -15.81 5.89
N ARG A 117 18.00 -14.53 5.61
CA ARG A 117 17.69 -13.46 6.57
C ARG A 117 16.18 -13.27 6.78
N MET A 118 15.38 -13.60 5.77
CA MET A 118 13.92 -13.66 5.91
C MET A 118 13.52 -14.83 6.82
N GLN A 119 14.18 -15.99 6.69
CA GLN A 119 13.93 -17.16 7.55
C GLN A 119 14.21 -16.84 9.02
N THR A 120 15.34 -16.25 9.36
CA THR A 120 15.67 -15.92 10.76
C THR A 120 14.73 -14.85 11.34
N MET A 121 14.25 -13.89 10.55
CA MET A 121 13.23 -12.93 10.99
C MET A 121 11.87 -13.61 11.18
N MET A 122 11.48 -14.50 10.27
CA MET A 122 10.21 -15.22 10.41
C MET A 122 10.24 -16.20 11.60
N ASP A 123 11.36 -16.86 11.86
CA ASP A 123 11.51 -17.73 13.04
C ASP A 123 11.39 -16.92 14.34
N TYR A 124 11.91 -15.69 14.38
CA TYR A 124 11.68 -14.77 15.49
C TYR A 124 10.19 -14.46 15.68
N VAL A 125 9.46 -14.14 14.61
CA VAL A 125 8.01 -13.87 14.65
C VAL A 125 7.24 -15.11 15.11
N LEU A 126 7.54 -16.29 14.55
CA LEU A 126 6.88 -17.55 14.90
C LEU A 126 7.11 -17.94 16.36
N GLY A 127 8.29 -17.65 16.91
CA GLY A 127 8.58 -17.85 18.34
C GLY A 127 7.77 -16.94 19.29
N ARG A 128 7.07 -15.94 18.73
CA ARG A 128 6.26 -14.95 19.50
C ARG A 128 4.76 -15.10 19.23
N THR A 129 4.33 -16.13 18.53
CA THR A 129 2.92 -16.45 18.37
C THR A 129 2.35 -17.06 19.65
N ASN A 130 1.07 -16.78 19.93
CA ASN A 130 0.36 -17.37 21.03
C ASN A 130 -0.11 -18.83 20.70
N LYS A 131 -0.80 -19.48 21.64
CA LYS A 131 -1.33 -20.84 21.47
C LYS A 131 -2.29 -21.01 20.28
N ASN A 132 -2.88 -19.91 19.80
CA ASN A 132 -3.74 -19.90 18.62
C ASN A 132 -2.94 -19.75 17.31
N GLY A 133 -1.62 -19.55 17.37
CA GLY A 133 -0.76 -19.25 16.23
C GLY A 133 -0.98 -17.84 15.69
N MET A 134 -1.49 -16.94 16.51
CA MET A 134 -1.67 -15.51 16.23
C MET A 134 -0.61 -14.69 16.96
N VAL A 135 -0.34 -13.48 16.48
CA VAL A 135 0.57 -12.55 17.12
C VAL A 135 -0.17 -11.61 18.06
N GLU A 136 0.48 -11.31 19.18
CA GLU A 136 0.06 -10.29 20.14
C GLU A 136 1.30 -9.49 20.53
N GLY A 137 1.13 -8.21 20.86
CA GLY A 137 2.22 -7.40 21.38
C GLY A 137 2.73 -7.97 22.71
N MET A 138 4.02 -8.32 22.78
CA MET A 138 4.69 -8.79 23.97
C MET A 138 5.46 -7.66 24.64
N THR A 139 5.92 -7.88 25.88
CA THR A 139 6.78 -6.91 26.56
C THR A 139 7.99 -6.53 25.68
N GLY A 140 8.17 -5.25 25.42
CA GLY A 140 9.23 -4.72 24.55
C GLY A 140 8.84 -4.53 23.10
N ASP A 141 7.68 -5.01 22.66
CA ASP A 141 7.15 -4.73 21.34
C ASP A 141 6.35 -3.43 21.33
N TRP A 142 6.51 -2.71 20.25
CA TRP A 142 5.63 -1.58 19.96
C TRP A 142 4.63 -2.00 18.89
N VAL A 143 3.35 -2.08 19.28
CA VAL A 143 2.22 -2.24 18.35
C VAL A 143 1.81 -0.83 17.94
N PHE A 144 2.10 -0.45 16.70
CA PHE A 144 1.94 0.94 16.27
C PHE A 144 0.57 1.21 15.62
N VAL A 145 0.23 0.52 14.57
CA VAL A 145 -0.94 0.70 13.70
C VAL A 145 -0.93 2.06 13.00
N ASP A 146 -1.17 3.15 13.73
CA ASP A 146 -1.26 4.52 13.17
C ASP A 146 -1.15 5.60 14.25
N TRP A 147 -0.87 6.84 13.83
CA TRP A 147 -1.04 8.07 14.62
C TRP A 147 -2.50 8.57 14.56
N ALA A 148 -3.44 7.73 14.98
CA ALA A 148 -4.87 8.06 14.97
C ALA A 148 -5.21 9.23 15.91
N ASP A 149 -6.24 10.01 15.58
CA ASP A 149 -6.78 11.04 16.46
C ASP A 149 -7.69 10.48 17.56
N GLY A 150 -8.14 9.23 17.43
CA GLY A 150 -8.91 8.51 18.42
C GLY A 150 -8.12 7.41 19.11
N TYR A 151 -8.70 6.87 20.18
CA TYR A 151 -8.10 5.75 20.90
C TYR A 151 -8.14 4.48 20.06
N LEU A 152 -7.00 3.83 19.92
CA LEU A 152 -6.85 2.48 19.37
C LEU A 152 -6.43 1.53 20.48
N ASP A 153 -7.28 0.57 20.83
CA ASP A 153 -6.90 -0.49 21.77
C ASP A 153 -5.88 -1.43 21.13
N LYS A 154 -4.73 -1.60 21.75
CA LYS A 154 -3.62 -2.41 21.24
C LYS A 154 -3.42 -3.70 22.05
N LYS A 155 -4.46 -4.15 22.74
CA LYS A 155 -4.43 -5.36 23.55
C LYS A 155 -4.92 -6.56 22.77
N GLY A 156 -4.36 -7.72 23.08
CA GLY A 156 -4.75 -9.00 22.52
C GLY A 156 -4.41 -9.14 21.04
N GLU A 157 -5.19 -9.94 20.34
CA GLU A 157 -5.02 -10.24 18.93
C GLU A 157 -5.68 -9.14 18.09
N LEU A 158 -4.89 -8.21 17.50
CA LEU A 158 -5.41 -7.21 16.57
C LEU A 158 -5.66 -7.86 15.21
N SER A 159 -6.86 -7.68 14.66
CA SER A 159 -7.22 -8.21 13.34
C SER A 159 -6.31 -7.67 12.23
N PHE A 160 -5.93 -6.40 12.32
CA PHE A 160 -4.97 -5.76 11.43
C PHE A 160 -3.60 -6.49 11.39
N GLU A 161 -3.04 -6.82 12.55
CA GLU A 161 -1.75 -7.52 12.65
C GLU A 161 -1.82 -8.95 12.09
N GLN A 162 -2.91 -9.66 12.34
CA GLN A 162 -3.07 -11.03 11.81
C GLN A 162 -3.15 -11.05 10.29
N ILE A 163 -3.80 -10.05 9.67
CA ILE A 163 -3.88 -9.93 8.22
C ILE A 163 -2.48 -9.68 7.62
N LEU A 164 -1.71 -8.76 8.19
CA LEU A 164 -0.34 -8.50 7.75
C LEU A 164 0.59 -9.70 7.98
N PHE A 165 0.45 -10.40 9.10
CA PHE A 165 1.21 -11.61 9.39
C PHE A 165 0.87 -12.73 8.39
N CYS A 166 -0.41 -12.95 8.10
CA CYS A 166 -0.84 -13.91 7.09
C CYS A 166 -0.20 -13.60 5.72
N ARG A 167 -0.23 -12.34 5.29
CA ARG A 167 0.40 -11.91 4.05
C ARG A 167 1.92 -12.09 4.05
N SER A 168 2.56 -11.90 5.20
CA SER A 168 3.99 -12.17 5.38
C SER A 168 4.35 -13.64 5.21
N LEU A 169 3.50 -14.55 5.72
CA LEU A 169 3.66 -16.00 5.52
C LEU A 169 3.48 -16.39 4.04
N GLU A 170 2.51 -15.81 3.34
CA GLU A 170 2.33 -15.99 1.89
C GLU A 170 3.57 -15.49 1.11
N THR A 171 4.16 -14.37 1.53
CA THR A 171 5.41 -13.87 0.96
C THR A 171 6.57 -14.84 1.18
N MET A 172 6.68 -15.39 2.39
CA MET A 172 7.70 -16.41 2.68
C MET A 172 7.54 -17.66 1.82
N ALA A 173 6.31 -18.12 1.58
CA ALA A 173 6.03 -19.26 0.70
C ALA A 173 6.47 -18.99 -0.74
N LEU A 174 6.16 -17.80 -1.28
CA LEU A 174 6.62 -17.37 -2.60
C LEU A 174 8.16 -17.33 -2.68
N CYS A 175 8.81 -16.70 -1.69
CA CYS A 175 10.27 -16.61 -1.69
C CYS A 175 10.94 -17.98 -1.56
N ALA A 176 10.39 -18.91 -0.75
CA ALA A 176 10.84 -20.29 -0.66
C ALA A 176 10.76 -21.01 -2.03
N GLU A 177 9.66 -20.84 -2.76
CA GLU A 177 9.52 -21.37 -4.12
C GLU A 177 10.58 -20.81 -5.07
N LEU A 178 10.82 -19.51 -5.03
CA LEU A 178 11.79 -18.84 -5.89
C LEU A 178 13.22 -19.34 -5.65
N VAL A 179 13.58 -19.65 -4.41
CA VAL A 179 14.91 -20.18 -4.09
C VAL A 179 15.03 -21.69 -4.20
N GLY A 180 13.91 -22.40 -4.42
CA GLY A 180 13.88 -23.86 -4.53
C GLY A 180 13.82 -24.60 -3.19
N ASP A 181 13.45 -23.91 -2.09
CA ASP A 181 13.21 -24.51 -0.78
C ASP A 181 11.80 -25.10 -0.68
N ALA A 182 11.63 -26.34 -1.15
CA ALA A 182 10.35 -27.01 -1.16
C ALA A 182 9.76 -27.22 0.27
N ASN A 183 10.61 -27.50 1.25
CA ASN A 183 10.18 -27.68 2.64
C ASN A 183 9.70 -26.35 3.25
N GLY A 184 10.45 -25.27 3.01
CA GLY A 184 10.08 -23.92 3.41
C GLY A 184 8.74 -23.49 2.77
N LYS A 185 8.57 -23.71 1.47
CA LYS A 185 7.30 -23.46 0.78
C LYS A 185 6.13 -24.15 1.47
N GLN A 186 6.21 -25.46 1.66
CA GLN A 186 5.14 -26.23 2.31
C GLN A 186 4.86 -25.76 3.74
N LYS A 187 5.92 -25.47 4.53
CA LYS A 187 5.81 -24.93 5.89
C LYS A 187 5.00 -23.63 5.89
N TYR A 188 5.39 -22.67 5.08
CA TYR A 188 4.78 -21.34 5.10
C TYR A 188 3.40 -21.31 4.46
N GLU A 189 3.13 -22.08 3.41
CA GLU A 189 1.77 -22.27 2.85
C GLU A 189 0.81 -22.84 3.89
N LYS A 190 1.23 -23.87 4.64
CA LYS A 190 0.43 -24.46 5.70
C LYS A 190 0.13 -23.46 6.83
N LEU A 191 1.12 -22.68 7.25
CA LEU A 191 0.95 -21.67 8.30
C LEU A 191 0.03 -20.54 7.83
N ALA A 192 0.21 -20.03 6.60
CA ALA A 192 -0.64 -19.00 6.01
C ALA A 192 -2.10 -19.47 5.90
N ALA A 193 -2.33 -20.69 5.38
CA ALA A 193 -3.66 -21.25 5.25
C ALA A 193 -4.35 -21.43 6.61
N ALA A 194 -3.60 -21.93 7.61
CA ALA A 194 -4.12 -22.14 8.97
C ALA A 194 -4.49 -20.80 9.65
N LEU A 195 -3.67 -19.76 9.47
CA LEU A 195 -3.97 -18.42 9.99
C LEU A 195 -5.16 -17.79 9.26
N LYS A 196 -5.16 -17.85 7.93
CA LYS A 196 -6.25 -17.29 7.10
C LYS A 196 -7.61 -17.89 7.45
N ALA A 197 -7.67 -19.21 7.69
CA ALA A 197 -8.89 -19.88 8.10
C ALA A 197 -9.44 -19.41 9.47
N LYS A 198 -8.60 -18.79 10.30
CA LYS A 198 -8.99 -18.25 11.61
C LYS A 198 -9.47 -16.81 11.57
N LEU A 199 -9.15 -16.04 10.52
CA LEU A 199 -9.45 -14.60 10.47
C LEU A 199 -10.96 -14.32 10.60
N GLU A 200 -11.78 -14.97 9.78
CA GLU A 200 -13.23 -14.75 9.83
C GLU A 200 -13.84 -15.23 11.15
N PRO A 201 -13.59 -16.47 11.64
CA PRO A 201 -14.13 -16.92 12.92
C PRO A 201 -13.73 -16.04 14.11
N ALA A 202 -12.52 -15.49 14.09
CA ALA A 202 -12.02 -14.68 15.20
C ALA A 202 -12.52 -13.23 15.15
N PHE A 203 -12.64 -12.62 13.96
CA PHE A 203 -12.81 -11.17 13.87
C PHE A 203 -14.04 -10.70 13.10
N TRP A 204 -14.67 -11.56 12.26
CA TRP A 204 -15.86 -11.13 11.54
C TRP A 204 -17.06 -11.00 12.46
N ASN A 205 -17.73 -9.87 12.43
CA ASN A 205 -18.96 -9.62 13.17
C ASN A 205 -20.13 -9.45 12.21
N ASN A 206 -21.07 -10.38 12.25
CA ASN A 206 -22.23 -10.39 11.34
C ASN A 206 -23.19 -9.22 11.55
N GLN A 207 -23.28 -8.66 12.77
CA GLN A 207 -24.15 -7.50 13.02
C GLN A 207 -23.51 -6.22 12.48
N LYS A 208 -22.19 -6.10 12.57
CA LYS A 208 -21.43 -4.95 12.12
C LYS A 208 -21.03 -5.04 10.63
N GLN A 209 -21.16 -6.22 10.03
CA GLN A 209 -20.74 -6.53 8.65
C GLN A 209 -19.28 -6.10 8.37
N ALA A 210 -18.40 -6.38 9.31
CA ALA A 210 -17.01 -5.96 9.31
C ALA A 210 -16.15 -6.84 10.23
N PHE A 211 -14.84 -6.78 10.04
CA PHE A 211 -13.90 -7.20 11.07
C PHE A 211 -13.88 -6.21 12.24
N VAL A 212 -13.97 -6.72 13.46
CA VAL A 212 -13.73 -5.95 14.67
C VAL A 212 -12.24 -5.66 14.82
N HIS A 213 -11.91 -4.64 15.61
CA HIS A 213 -10.53 -4.17 15.76
C HIS A 213 -9.61 -5.21 16.39
N ASN A 214 -10.04 -5.84 17.47
CA ASN A 214 -9.26 -6.84 18.19
C ASN A 214 -10.12 -7.91 18.87
N CYS A 215 -9.45 -8.96 19.31
CA CYS A 215 -9.99 -10.01 20.15
C CYS A 215 -9.10 -10.13 21.40
N VAL A 216 -9.69 -10.03 22.59
CA VAL A 216 -8.97 -10.10 23.87
C VAL A 216 -9.49 -11.30 24.65
N ASN A 217 -8.61 -12.26 24.98
CA ASN A 217 -8.96 -13.49 25.68
C ASN A 217 -10.10 -14.28 24.99
N GLY A 218 -10.11 -14.30 23.67
CA GLY A 218 -11.12 -14.99 22.86
C GLY A 218 -12.46 -14.26 22.71
N GLN A 219 -12.55 -13.01 23.17
CA GLN A 219 -13.73 -12.16 23.03
C GLN A 219 -13.50 -11.03 22.05
N GLN A 220 -14.37 -10.91 21.05
CA GLN A 220 -14.36 -9.79 20.11
C GLN A 220 -14.67 -8.48 20.82
N SER A 221 -13.91 -7.44 20.51
CA SER A 221 -14.25 -6.07 20.92
C SER A 221 -15.45 -5.51 20.17
N ASP A 222 -16.07 -4.47 20.72
CA ASP A 222 -17.11 -3.74 19.99
C ASP A 222 -16.59 -2.74 18.97
N ALA A 223 -15.31 -2.45 18.96
CA ALA A 223 -14.70 -1.48 18.09
C ALA A 223 -14.57 -2.02 16.65
N VAL A 224 -14.98 -1.21 15.68
CA VAL A 224 -14.68 -1.40 14.26
C VAL A 224 -13.80 -0.25 13.80
N THR A 225 -12.71 -0.57 13.13
CA THR A 225 -11.79 0.40 12.56
C THR A 225 -11.57 0.13 11.07
N ARG A 226 -11.02 1.10 10.36
CA ARG A 226 -10.75 0.96 8.92
C ARG A 226 -9.58 0.02 8.63
N TYR A 227 -8.63 -0.14 9.56
CA TYR A 227 -7.33 -0.78 9.32
C TYR A 227 -7.42 -2.22 8.82
N ALA A 228 -7.97 -3.15 9.61
CA ALA A 228 -8.13 -4.54 9.20
C ALA A 228 -9.02 -4.68 7.96
N ASN A 229 -10.08 -3.87 7.91
CA ASN A 229 -11.08 -3.94 6.86
C ASN A 229 -10.53 -3.53 5.49
N MET A 230 -9.72 -2.46 5.40
CA MET A 230 -9.11 -2.05 4.15
C MET A 230 -8.07 -3.07 3.63
N PHE A 231 -7.25 -3.64 4.52
CA PHE A 231 -6.27 -4.65 4.12
C PHE A 231 -6.92 -5.97 3.69
N SER A 232 -8.01 -6.39 4.34
CA SER A 232 -8.76 -7.60 3.94
C SER A 232 -9.36 -7.48 2.54
N VAL A 233 -9.75 -6.27 2.14
CA VAL A 233 -10.27 -5.97 0.80
C VAL A 233 -9.19 -6.14 -0.25
N PHE A 234 -8.08 -5.42 -0.15
CA PHE A 234 -7.12 -5.46 -1.25
C PHE A 234 -6.22 -6.70 -1.25
N PHE A 235 -6.08 -7.43 -0.14
CA PHE A 235 -5.49 -8.78 -0.14
C PHE A 235 -6.48 -9.88 -0.54
N GLN A 236 -7.76 -9.54 -0.74
CA GLN A 236 -8.81 -10.49 -1.15
C GLN A 236 -8.98 -11.66 -0.17
N TYR A 237 -8.95 -11.37 1.13
CA TYR A 237 -9.11 -12.39 2.18
C TYR A 237 -10.56 -12.71 2.51
N LEU A 238 -11.50 -11.95 1.97
CA LEU A 238 -12.94 -12.14 2.11
C LEU A 238 -13.57 -12.35 0.73
N ASN A 239 -14.72 -12.99 0.71
CA ASN A 239 -15.52 -13.10 -0.50
C ASN A 239 -16.08 -11.74 -0.94
N GLU A 240 -16.61 -11.66 -2.17
CA GLU A 240 -17.08 -10.42 -2.78
C GLU A 240 -18.21 -9.75 -1.96
N ASP A 241 -19.18 -10.54 -1.45
CA ASP A 241 -20.29 -10.00 -0.65
C ASP A 241 -19.80 -9.29 0.62
N LYS A 242 -18.84 -9.89 1.32
CA LYS A 242 -18.23 -9.29 2.52
C LYS A 242 -17.38 -8.07 2.19
N GLN A 243 -16.65 -8.08 1.06
CA GLN A 243 -15.92 -6.90 0.60
C GLN A 243 -16.88 -5.74 0.30
N GLN A 244 -18.03 -6.00 -0.35
CA GLN A 244 -19.05 -4.98 -0.58
C GLN A 244 -19.72 -4.52 0.72
N ALA A 245 -19.93 -5.42 1.68
CA ALA A 245 -20.43 -5.06 3.01
C ALA A 245 -19.44 -4.10 3.72
N ILE A 246 -18.14 -4.41 3.76
CA ILE A 246 -17.09 -3.54 4.33
C ILE A 246 -17.08 -2.18 3.65
N LYS A 247 -17.24 -2.11 2.32
CA LYS A 247 -17.31 -0.84 1.61
C LYS A 247 -18.36 0.08 2.21
N GLN A 248 -19.55 -0.43 2.48
CA GLN A 248 -20.67 0.37 3.00
C GLN A 248 -20.60 0.57 4.52
N SER A 249 -20.28 -0.48 5.27
CA SER A 249 -20.31 -0.44 6.73
C SER A 249 -19.08 0.26 7.35
N VAL A 250 -17.94 0.32 6.63
CA VAL A 250 -16.68 0.83 7.15
C VAL A 250 -16.08 1.94 6.29
N LEU A 251 -15.75 1.64 5.01
CA LEU A 251 -14.90 2.53 4.22
C LEU A 251 -15.63 3.82 3.78
N LEU A 252 -16.91 3.73 3.47
CA LEU A 252 -17.77 4.87 3.11
C LEU A 252 -18.65 5.33 4.28
N ASN A 253 -18.46 4.79 5.49
CA ASN A 253 -19.26 5.15 6.65
C ASN A 253 -18.55 6.23 7.48
N ASP A 254 -19.13 7.43 7.50
CA ASP A 254 -18.62 8.58 8.23
C ASP A 254 -18.65 8.44 9.76
N SER A 255 -19.42 7.48 10.31
CA SER A 255 -19.43 7.19 11.74
C SER A 255 -18.22 6.39 12.24
N ILE A 256 -17.48 5.76 11.34
CA ILE A 256 -16.24 5.07 11.66
C ILE A 256 -15.09 6.06 11.71
N LEU A 257 -14.26 5.98 12.76
CA LEU A 257 -13.12 6.87 12.98
C LEU A 257 -12.34 7.10 11.68
N LYS A 258 -12.25 8.37 11.27
CA LYS A 258 -11.53 8.77 10.07
C LYS A 258 -10.03 8.68 10.27
N ILE A 259 -9.33 8.32 9.22
CA ILE A 259 -7.88 8.31 9.18
C ILE A 259 -7.40 9.72 8.81
N THR A 260 -6.51 10.28 9.60
CA THR A 260 -5.93 11.63 9.41
C THR A 260 -4.45 11.61 9.04
N THR A 261 -3.85 10.42 8.95
CA THR A 261 -2.48 10.25 8.45
C THR A 261 -2.49 9.89 6.97
N PRO A 262 -1.64 10.47 6.12
CA PRO A 262 -1.47 10.00 4.76
C PRO A 262 -1.00 8.54 4.72
N TYR A 263 -0.28 8.10 5.77
CA TYR A 263 0.20 6.73 5.97
C TYR A 263 -0.91 5.70 5.77
N MET A 264 -1.99 5.80 6.53
CA MET A 264 -3.09 4.83 6.43
C MET A 264 -4.17 5.24 5.41
N ARG A 265 -4.26 6.55 5.07
CA ARG A 265 -5.07 7.00 3.92
C ARG A 265 -4.62 6.36 2.61
N PHE A 266 -3.33 6.09 2.44
CA PHE A 266 -2.79 5.35 1.31
C PHE A 266 -3.56 4.03 1.09
N TYR A 267 -3.62 3.19 2.11
CA TYR A 267 -4.26 1.87 2.02
C TYR A 267 -5.79 1.95 1.99
N GLU A 268 -6.37 2.92 2.68
CA GLU A 268 -7.82 3.18 2.61
C GLU A 268 -8.27 3.51 1.19
N LEU A 269 -7.57 4.43 0.53
CA LEU A 269 -7.88 4.82 -0.84
C LEU A 269 -7.53 3.72 -1.84
N GLU A 270 -6.50 2.92 -1.59
CA GLU A 270 -6.19 1.73 -2.38
C GLU A 270 -7.32 0.70 -2.31
N ALA A 271 -7.86 0.43 -1.12
CA ALA A 271 -9.00 -0.48 -0.95
C ALA A 271 -10.25 0.02 -1.68
N LEU A 272 -10.55 1.32 -1.59
CA LEU A 272 -11.65 1.94 -2.34
C LEU A 272 -11.45 1.85 -3.86
N CYS A 273 -10.24 2.08 -4.36
CA CYS A 273 -9.93 1.87 -5.78
C CYS A 273 -10.12 0.41 -6.21
N ALA A 274 -9.72 -0.55 -5.37
CA ALA A 274 -9.91 -1.98 -5.64
C ALA A 274 -11.40 -2.36 -5.72
N LEU A 275 -12.27 -1.63 -5.01
CA LEU A 275 -13.72 -1.78 -5.03
C LEU A 275 -14.42 -0.96 -6.13
N GLY A 276 -13.67 -0.28 -6.99
CA GLY A 276 -14.21 0.48 -8.11
C GLY A 276 -14.69 1.89 -7.78
N GLU A 277 -14.29 2.45 -6.64
CA GLU A 277 -14.74 3.74 -6.10
C GLU A 277 -13.80 4.90 -6.49
N GLN A 278 -13.21 4.89 -7.71
CA GLN A 278 -12.26 5.92 -8.14
C GLN A 278 -12.85 7.34 -8.10
N ASP A 279 -14.15 7.52 -8.33
CA ASP A 279 -14.79 8.85 -8.24
C ASP A 279 -14.79 9.38 -6.80
N ALA A 280 -15.02 8.51 -5.81
CA ALA A 280 -14.92 8.85 -4.39
C ALA A 280 -13.49 9.15 -3.99
N VAL A 281 -12.54 8.30 -4.43
CA VAL A 281 -11.10 8.49 -4.16
C VAL A 281 -10.59 9.80 -4.75
N MET A 282 -11.04 10.20 -5.94
CA MET A 282 -10.68 11.49 -6.54
C MET A 282 -11.12 12.67 -5.67
N LYS A 283 -12.35 12.62 -5.16
CA LYS A 283 -12.87 13.66 -4.24
C LYS A 283 -12.05 13.72 -2.95
N GLU A 284 -11.73 12.56 -2.37
CA GLU A 284 -10.92 12.47 -1.16
C GLU A 284 -9.49 12.95 -1.38
N MET A 285 -8.85 12.60 -2.51
CA MET A 285 -7.53 13.15 -2.84
C MET A 285 -7.53 14.68 -2.92
N LYS A 286 -8.51 15.26 -3.60
CA LYS A 286 -8.63 16.71 -3.71
C LYS A 286 -8.96 17.38 -2.37
N ALA A 287 -9.82 16.77 -1.56
CA ALA A 287 -10.16 17.30 -0.24
C ALA A 287 -8.93 17.26 0.71
N TYR A 288 -8.21 16.15 0.75
CA TYR A 288 -7.15 15.91 1.72
C TYR A 288 -5.81 16.55 1.26
N TRP A 289 -5.29 16.15 0.10
CA TRP A 289 -4.01 16.71 -0.41
C TRP A 289 -4.18 18.13 -0.95
N GLY A 290 -5.30 18.42 -1.62
CA GLY A 290 -5.66 19.80 -2.00
C GLY A 290 -5.88 20.69 -0.78
N GLY A 291 -6.38 20.14 0.34
CA GLY A 291 -6.46 20.82 1.62
C GLY A 291 -5.09 21.27 2.13
N MET A 292 -4.10 20.36 2.14
CA MET A 292 -2.71 20.72 2.50
C MET A 292 -2.13 21.80 1.57
N LEU A 293 -2.42 21.75 0.27
CA LEU A 293 -1.97 22.78 -0.67
C LEU A 293 -2.59 24.16 -0.37
N LYS A 294 -3.86 24.21 0.03
CA LYS A 294 -4.54 25.46 0.43
C LYS A 294 -3.95 26.06 1.70
N GLU A 295 -3.47 25.21 2.61
CA GLU A 295 -2.71 25.62 3.80
C GLU A 295 -1.23 25.96 3.50
N GLY A 296 -0.84 25.99 2.23
CA GLY A 296 0.48 26.43 1.80
C GLY A 296 1.54 25.31 1.73
N ALA A 297 1.14 24.06 1.66
CA ALA A 297 2.08 22.94 1.55
C ALA A 297 2.91 23.04 0.24
N THR A 298 4.23 23.02 0.38
CA THR A 298 5.20 22.89 -0.71
C THR A 298 5.80 21.49 -0.81
N SER A 299 5.58 20.68 0.21
CA SER A 299 5.79 19.24 0.31
C SER A 299 4.68 18.66 1.19
N PHE A 300 4.38 17.36 1.08
CA PHE A 300 3.29 16.76 1.84
C PHE A 300 3.72 16.39 3.25
N TRP A 301 2.73 16.46 4.17
CA TRP A 301 2.93 16.41 5.60
C TRP A 301 2.75 15.02 6.19
N GLU A 302 3.29 14.82 7.37
CA GLU A 302 3.18 13.61 8.18
C GLU A 302 1.74 13.29 8.60
N LYS A 303 0.94 14.34 8.84
CA LYS A 303 -0.46 14.26 9.25
C LYS A 303 -1.20 15.53 8.84
N TYR A 304 -2.45 15.40 8.43
CA TYR A 304 -3.33 16.50 8.13
C TYR A 304 -4.74 16.21 8.65
N ASN A 305 -5.27 17.09 9.46
CA ASN A 305 -6.66 17.08 9.88
C ASN A 305 -7.32 18.37 9.38
N PRO A 306 -8.34 18.31 8.51
CA PRO A 306 -9.02 19.50 7.97
C PRO A 306 -9.76 20.32 9.02
N GLU A 307 -9.97 19.79 10.23
CA GLU A 307 -10.58 20.51 11.35
C GLU A 307 -9.58 21.39 12.11
N GLU A 308 -8.27 21.17 11.92
CA GLU A 308 -7.21 22.01 12.47
C GLU A 308 -7.13 23.33 11.71
N THR A 309 -6.64 24.39 12.40
CA THR A 309 -6.47 25.72 11.80
C THR A 309 -5.14 26.37 12.23
N GLY A 310 -4.54 27.12 11.32
CA GLY A 310 -3.33 27.91 11.59
C GLY A 310 -2.18 27.09 12.16
N THR A 311 -1.66 27.46 13.33
CA THR A 311 -0.52 26.78 13.96
C THR A 311 -0.82 25.38 14.48
N GLN A 312 -2.09 24.98 14.59
CA GLN A 312 -2.45 23.60 14.95
C GLN A 312 -1.92 22.61 13.93
N HIS A 313 -1.89 22.98 12.64
CA HIS A 313 -1.30 22.16 11.59
C HIS A 313 0.20 21.86 11.78
N LEU A 314 0.88 22.58 12.65
CA LEU A 314 2.32 22.41 12.89
C LEU A 314 2.59 21.51 14.12
N ALA A 315 1.59 21.33 14.97
CA ALA A 315 1.71 20.62 16.23
C ALA A 315 1.65 19.09 16.05
N MET A 316 2.51 18.37 16.74
CA MET A 316 2.49 16.90 16.86
C MET A 316 3.37 16.45 18.03
N TYR A 317 3.12 15.28 18.59
CA TYR A 317 3.90 14.69 19.68
C TYR A 317 3.98 15.58 20.93
N GLY A 318 2.90 16.32 21.23
CA GLY A 318 2.88 17.26 22.36
C GLY A 318 3.80 18.49 22.18
N ARG A 319 4.26 18.76 20.94
CA ARG A 319 5.14 19.88 20.62
C ARG A 319 4.48 20.83 19.60
N PRO A 320 4.50 22.15 19.80
CA PRO A 320 3.84 23.12 18.92
C PRO A 320 4.30 23.10 17.46
N TYR A 321 5.54 22.70 17.22
CA TYR A 321 6.15 22.59 15.89
C TYR A 321 6.73 21.19 15.63
N GLY A 322 6.07 20.14 16.20
CA GLY A 322 6.56 18.77 16.15
C GLY A 322 6.37 18.09 14.80
N LYS A 323 5.33 18.46 14.03
CA LYS A 323 4.96 17.81 12.78
C LYS A 323 6.04 17.93 11.70
N SER A 324 6.29 16.84 11.00
CA SER A 324 7.08 16.85 9.77
C SER A 324 6.23 17.38 8.62
N LEU A 325 6.68 18.51 7.99
CA LEU A 325 5.99 19.10 6.85
C LEU A 325 6.55 18.64 5.50
N CYS A 326 7.51 17.71 5.52
CA CYS A 326 7.97 16.98 4.36
C CYS A 326 8.20 15.53 4.78
N HIS A 327 7.23 14.68 4.47
CA HIS A 327 7.18 13.30 4.93
C HIS A 327 6.83 12.38 3.77
N ALA A 328 7.63 11.32 3.56
CA ALA A 328 7.55 10.47 2.36
C ALA A 328 6.16 9.88 2.14
N TRP A 329 5.54 9.33 3.18
CA TRP A 329 4.20 8.72 3.07
C TRP A 329 3.10 9.70 2.64
N GLY A 330 3.37 11.02 2.68
CA GLY A 330 2.47 12.02 2.13
C GLY A 330 2.35 12.01 0.60
N ALA A 331 3.24 11.33 -0.12
CA ALA A 331 3.29 11.37 -1.58
C ALA A 331 2.43 10.28 -2.28
N SER A 332 1.58 9.57 -1.54
CA SER A 332 0.74 8.47 -2.03
C SER A 332 -0.11 8.72 -3.28
N PRO A 333 -0.54 9.96 -3.64
CA PRO A 333 -1.21 10.21 -4.90
C PRO A 333 -0.45 9.73 -6.15
N ILE A 334 0.91 9.72 -6.12
CA ILE A 334 1.74 9.22 -7.23
C ILE A 334 1.37 7.77 -7.56
N TYR A 335 1.34 6.93 -6.54
CA TYR A 335 1.01 5.50 -6.68
C TYR A 335 -0.45 5.29 -7.09
N LEU A 336 -1.38 5.98 -6.44
CA LEU A 336 -2.81 5.86 -6.73
C LEU A 336 -3.13 6.26 -8.17
N LEU A 337 -2.57 7.38 -8.64
CA LEU A 337 -2.78 7.87 -10.01
C LEU A 337 -2.15 6.94 -11.04
N GLY A 338 -0.97 6.39 -10.77
CA GLY A 338 -0.29 5.44 -11.66
C GLY A 338 -1.01 4.08 -11.74
N LYS A 339 -1.31 3.49 -10.57
CA LYS A 339 -1.86 2.14 -10.48
C LYS A 339 -3.35 2.06 -10.82
N TYR A 340 -4.15 3.05 -10.42
CA TYR A 340 -5.61 2.95 -10.45
C TYR A 340 -6.30 3.93 -11.41
N TYR A 341 -5.63 5.02 -11.81
CA TYR A 341 -6.18 5.94 -12.82
C TYR A 341 -5.54 5.70 -14.19
N LEU A 342 -4.21 5.75 -14.32
CA LEU A 342 -3.56 5.21 -15.53
C LEU A 342 -3.75 3.70 -15.65
N GLY A 343 -3.99 3.03 -14.53
CA GLY A 343 -4.41 1.64 -14.45
C GLY A 343 -3.31 0.63 -14.74
N VAL A 344 -2.05 1.01 -14.63
CA VAL A 344 -0.90 0.16 -14.99
C VAL A 344 -0.36 -0.56 -13.77
N LYS A 345 -0.31 -1.90 -13.84
CA LYS A 345 0.25 -2.74 -12.77
C LYS A 345 0.86 -4.02 -13.31
N PRO A 346 1.92 -4.57 -12.68
CA PRO A 346 2.43 -5.89 -13.05
C PRO A 346 1.41 -6.99 -12.73
N VAL A 347 1.29 -7.96 -13.61
CA VAL A 347 0.54 -9.22 -13.42
C VAL A 347 1.50 -10.36 -13.15
N LYS A 348 2.65 -10.35 -13.83
CA LYS A 348 3.81 -11.19 -13.52
C LYS A 348 5.01 -10.33 -13.18
N GLU A 349 5.91 -10.92 -12.44
CA GLU A 349 7.13 -10.28 -11.97
C GLU A 349 7.88 -9.54 -13.09
N GLY A 350 8.41 -8.37 -12.76
CA GLY A 350 9.22 -7.56 -13.66
C GLY A 350 8.45 -7.07 -14.90
N TYR A 351 7.13 -6.96 -14.82
CA TYR A 351 6.28 -6.57 -15.96
C TYR A 351 6.39 -7.51 -17.17
N LYS A 352 6.75 -8.79 -16.99
CA LYS A 352 6.66 -9.79 -18.06
C LYS A 352 5.25 -9.86 -18.64
N GLU A 353 4.26 -9.78 -17.75
CA GLU A 353 2.87 -9.52 -18.08
C GLU A 353 2.35 -8.37 -17.21
N PHE A 354 1.54 -7.49 -17.77
CA PHE A 354 0.99 -6.33 -17.07
C PHE A 354 -0.45 -6.04 -17.47
N ALA A 355 -1.22 -5.50 -16.56
CA ALA A 355 -2.57 -5.02 -16.81
C ALA A 355 -2.56 -3.51 -17.03
N ILE A 356 -3.45 -3.05 -17.92
CA ILE A 356 -3.74 -1.64 -18.19
C ILE A 356 -5.26 -1.50 -18.14
N ALA A 357 -5.78 -0.92 -17.08
CA ALA A 357 -7.20 -0.74 -16.85
C ALA A 357 -7.49 0.72 -16.42
N PRO A 358 -7.34 1.70 -17.33
CA PRO A 358 -7.44 3.10 -16.96
C PRO A 358 -8.87 3.51 -16.61
N VAL A 359 -8.99 4.42 -15.62
CA VAL A 359 -10.25 4.96 -15.15
C VAL A 359 -10.14 6.48 -15.03
N LEU A 360 -10.98 7.23 -15.73
CA LEU A 360 -10.95 8.70 -15.73
C LEU A 360 -11.31 9.32 -14.37
N GLY A 361 -12.17 8.68 -13.57
CA GLY A 361 -12.56 9.22 -12.25
C GLY A 361 -13.15 10.64 -12.33
N GLY A 362 -13.98 10.92 -13.34
CA GLY A 362 -14.55 12.24 -13.58
C GLY A 362 -13.67 13.20 -14.40
N LEU A 363 -12.45 12.83 -14.75
CA LEU A 363 -11.58 13.64 -15.62
C LEU A 363 -12.05 13.64 -17.08
N LYS A 364 -11.80 14.73 -17.81
CA LYS A 364 -12.06 14.81 -19.25
C LYS A 364 -10.99 14.07 -20.05
N TRP A 365 -9.76 14.15 -19.60
CA TRP A 365 -8.61 13.43 -20.16
C TRP A 365 -7.52 13.29 -19.10
N MET A 366 -6.69 12.28 -19.26
CA MET A 366 -5.45 12.09 -18.53
C MET A 366 -4.40 11.43 -19.41
N GLU A 367 -3.15 11.65 -19.09
CA GLU A 367 -2.00 10.97 -19.67
C GLU A 367 -0.90 10.78 -18.64
N GLY A 368 -0.06 9.80 -18.87
CA GLY A 368 1.09 9.58 -18.04
C GLY A 368 1.96 8.44 -18.50
N THR A 369 3.11 8.36 -17.87
CA THR A 369 4.12 7.33 -18.12
C THR A 369 4.37 6.56 -16.83
N VAL A 370 4.33 5.24 -16.92
CA VAL A 370 4.70 4.33 -15.84
C VAL A 370 6.00 3.62 -16.22
N PRO A 371 7.07 3.79 -15.44
CA PRO A 371 8.33 3.11 -15.70
C PRO A 371 8.24 1.62 -15.40
N THR A 372 9.03 0.84 -16.12
CA THR A 372 9.20 -0.61 -15.92
C THR A 372 10.68 -0.96 -15.93
N PRO A 373 11.09 -2.20 -15.57
CA PRO A 373 12.48 -2.61 -15.66
C PRO A 373 13.08 -2.44 -17.06
N ASN A 374 12.27 -2.67 -18.11
CA ASN A 374 12.74 -2.74 -19.50
C ASN A 374 12.23 -1.57 -20.36
N GLY A 375 11.81 -0.48 -19.74
CA GLY A 375 11.35 0.71 -20.47
C GLY A 375 10.17 1.39 -19.79
N ASN A 376 9.21 1.86 -20.58
CA ASN A 376 8.08 2.63 -20.07
C ASN A 376 6.76 2.20 -20.72
N ILE A 377 5.67 2.36 -19.97
CA ILE A 377 4.30 2.23 -20.47
C ILE A 377 3.67 3.62 -20.45
N HIS A 378 3.32 4.14 -21.62
CA HIS A 378 2.62 5.41 -21.75
C HIS A 378 1.14 5.17 -21.98
N VAL A 379 0.27 5.85 -21.24
CA VAL A 379 -1.18 5.77 -21.33
C VAL A 379 -1.74 7.17 -21.55
N TYR A 380 -2.61 7.32 -22.54
CA TYR A 380 -3.47 8.49 -22.74
C TYR A 380 -4.91 8.01 -22.78
N MET A 381 -5.81 8.69 -22.11
CA MET A 381 -7.25 8.40 -22.15
C MET A 381 -8.09 9.66 -22.11
N ASN A 382 -9.15 9.69 -22.89
CA ASN A 382 -10.29 10.58 -22.77
C ASN A 382 -11.59 9.76 -22.95
N SER A 383 -12.76 10.42 -22.91
CA SER A 383 -14.07 9.75 -23.04
C SER A 383 -14.29 8.98 -24.36
N LYS A 384 -13.48 9.19 -25.38
CA LYS A 384 -13.65 8.60 -26.72
C LYS A 384 -12.49 7.72 -27.16
N THR A 385 -11.29 7.97 -26.63
CA THR A 385 -10.05 7.38 -27.15
C THR A 385 -9.14 6.98 -26.01
N MET A 386 -8.53 5.82 -26.14
CA MET A 386 -7.40 5.39 -25.35
C MET A 386 -6.23 5.07 -26.24
N LYS A 387 -5.03 5.52 -25.85
CA LYS A 387 -3.77 5.21 -26.52
C LYS A 387 -2.81 4.63 -25.51
N VAL A 388 -2.23 3.50 -25.84
CA VAL A 388 -1.22 2.82 -25.02
C VAL A 388 0.01 2.58 -25.87
N LYS A 389 1.18 2.88 -25.33
CA LYS A 389 2.47 2.54 -25.92
C LYS A 389 3.31 1.89 -24.82
N ALA A 390 3.69 0.63 -25.03
CA ALA A 390 4.59 -0.11 -24.14
C ALA A 390 5.86 -0.47 -24.89
N THR A 391 6.99 -0.51 -24.18
CA THR A 391 8.29 -0.82 -24.78
C THR A 391 8.47 -2.34 -24.92
N GLU A 392 8.17 -3.09 -23.86
CA GLU A 392 8.32 -4.54 -23.79
C GLU A 392 7.24 -5.18 -22.90
N GLY A 393 7.09 -6.52 -22.97
CA GLY A 393 6.17 -7.30 -22.16
C GLY A 393 4.82 -7.55 -22.86
N LYS A 394 4.00 -8.39 -22.21
CA LYS A 394 2.64 -8.72 -22.67
C LYS A 394 1.61 -7.91 -21.88
N GLY A 395 0.94 -6.97 -22.52
CA GLY A 395 -0.09 -6.13 -21.89
C GLY A 395 -1.50 -6.69 -22.08
N TYR A 396 -2.29 -6.68 -20.99
CA TYR A 396 -3.73 -6.94 -21.00
C TYR A 396 -4.46 -5.61 -20.82
N LEU A 397 -5.17 -5.20 -21.84
CA LEU A 397 -5.91 -3.95 -21.84
C LEU A 397 -7.37 -4.20 -21.51
N THR A 398 -7.86 -3.60 -20.43
CA THR A 398 -9.26 -3.71 -20.01
C THR A 398 -9.98 -2.38 -20.22
N ILE A 399 -11.10 -2.39 -20.93
CA ILE A 399 -11.90 -1.21 -21.24
C ILE A 399 -13.33 -1.42 -20.77
N LYS A 400 -13.86 -0.47 -19.99
CA LYS A 400 -15.31 -0.40 -19.71
C LYS A 400 -16.02 0.30 -20.86
N SER A 401 -16.84 -0.43 -21.63
CA SER A 401 -17.61 0.12 -22.75
C SER A 401 -18.89 -0.68 -23.00
N ARG A 402 -20.00 0.00 -23.30
CA ARG A 402 -21.26 -0.66 -23.68
C ARG A 402 -21.20 -1.41 -25.01
N ARG A 403 -20.25 -1.06 -25.88
CA ARG A 403 -20.03 -1.66 -27.19
C ARG A 403 -18.58 -2.13 -27.30
N PRO A 404 -18.28 -3.14 -28.14
CA PRO A 404 -16.90 -3.55 -28.38
C PRO A 404 -16.08 -2.35 -28.86
N PRO A 405 -14.92 -2.10 -28.24
CA PRO A 405 -14.03 -1.04 -28.70
C PRO A 405 -13.45 -1.38 -30.06
N LYS A 406 -13.17 -0.38 -30.88
CA LYS A 406 -12.36 -0.56 -32.08
C LYS A 406 -10.90 -0.55 -31.68
N ALA A 407 -10.19 -1.65 -31.91
CA ALA A 407 -8.77 -1.76 -31.65
C ALA A 407 -8.00 -1.80 -33.00
N ASN A 408 -6.83 -1.17 -33.03
CA ASN A 408 -5.92 -1.25 -34.17
C ASN A 408 -4.93 -2.43 -34.04
N ILE A 409 -4.89 -3.09 -32.89
CA ILE A 409 -4.10 -4.29 -32.63
C ILE A 409 -4.97 -5.27 -31.81
N GLY A 410 -5.02 -6.52 -32.24
CA GLY A 410 -5.79 -7.58 -31.60
C GLY A 410 -7.30 -7.48 -31.82
N THR A 411 -8.02 -8.50 -31.39
CA THR A 411 -9.48 -8.55 -31.39
C THR A 411 -9.99 -8.37 -29.96
N PRO A 412 -10.88 -7.41 -29.71
CA PRO A 412 -11.49 -7.25 -28.38
C PRO A 412 -12.29 -8.50 -28.00
N GLU A 413 -12.03 -9.02 -26.81
CA GLU A 413 -12.78 -10.12 -26.20
C GLU A 413 -13.64 -9.60 -25.06
N LYS A 414 -14.89 -10.06 -24.97
CA LYS A 414 -15.78 -9.67 -23.89
C LYS A 414 -15.42 -10.45 -22.63
N VAL A 415 -15.02 -9.74 -21.56
CA VAL A 415 -14.67 -10.32 -20.26
C VAL A 415 -15.90 -10.47 -19.38
N SER A 416 -16.75 -9.43 -19.33
CA SER A 416 -18.03 -9.43 -18.61
C SER A 416 -18.96 -8.38 -19.22
N GLU A 417 -20.15 -8.16 -18.65
CA GLU A 417 -21.05 -7.12 -19.14
C GLU A 417 -20.39 -5.73 -19.03
N GLY A 418 -20.26 -5.06 -20.18
CA GLY A 418 -19.61 -3.74 -20.28
C GLY A 418 -18.11 -3.72 -20.07
N VAL A 419 -17.44 -4.88 -20.08
CA VAL A 419 -15.98 -5.00 -19.92
C VAL A 419 -15.40 -5.80 -21.08
N TRP A 420 -14.40 -5.23 -21.74
CA TRP A 420 -13.70 -5.79 -22.92
C TRP A 420 -12.20 -5.86 -22.67
#